data_2352409510ef72104fca7b09fa24c7d5
#
_entry.id   2352409510ef72104fca7b09fa24c7d5
#
_cell.length_a   1.000
_cell.length_b   1.000
_cell.length_c   1.000
_cell.angle_alpha   90.00
_cell.angle_beta   90.00
_cell.angle_gamma   90.00
#
_symmetry.space_group_name_H-M   'P 1'
#
loop_
_entity.id
_entity.type
_entity.pdbx_description
1 polymer ?
#
loop_
_entity_poly.entity_id
_entity_poly.type
_entity_poly.pdbx_seq_one_letter_code
_entity_poly.pdbx_strand_id
1 'polypeptide(L)'
;CYSCMTTCPAGVNYMHVIDHGKKYIEKNYERPFFDRLIRNFLSVILPNVKYFKLASFMVKLGKPFQFLMPSKIKDMMSLMPTNFPKKTIKEKEIYSIPSQKRVARVALLTGCVQKEISPQINESTIRLLNRHGVEVVVPKKIRCCGSLNHHLGKENDAHQDFINNINTWYEEHQKGNLDAILSNTSGCGTTMKDYGFIFKDDEEMKKKLLASFGIENWVMDPGFGFGKTVQENFDIVKR
;
A
#
# COMPACT_ATOMS: atom_id res chain seq x y z
N CYS A 1 13.13 4.53 3.21
CA CYS A 1 13.11 5.68 2.29
C CYS A 1 13.88 5.40 1.00
N TYR A 2 14.77 4.39 0.99
CA TYR A 2 15.61 4.00 -0.16
C TYR A 2 16.47 5.11 -0.78
N SER A 3 16.72 6.21 -0.08
CA SER A 3 17.62 7.27 -0.56
C SER A 3 19.01 6.75 -0.93
N CYS A 4 19.46 5.66 -0.27
CA CYS A 4 20.73 5.00 -0.61
C CYS A 4 20.80 4.48 -2.05
N MET A 5 19.65 4.21 -2.72
CA MET A 5 19.64 3.81 -4.13
C MET A 5 20.01 4.96 -5.06
N THR A 6 19.46 6.15 -4.80
CA THR A 6 19.65 7.33 -5.66
C THR A 6 20.98 8.02 -5.43
N THR A 7 21.58 7.84 -4.25
CA THR A 7 22.88 8.45 -3.89
C THR A 7 24.07 7.52 -4.13
N CYS A 8 23.85 6.25 -4.46
CA CYS A 8 24.93 5.30 -4.68
C CYS A 8 25.62 5.51 -6.04
N PRO A 9 26.89 5.90 -6.09
CA PRO A 9 27.59 6.09 -7.37
C PRO A 9 27.84 4.76 -8.13
N ALA A 10 27.80 3.63 -7.43
CA ALA A 10 27.94 2.29 -8.02
C ALA A 10 26.63 1.71 -8.57
N GLY A 11 25.51 2.44 -8.47
CA GLY A 11 24.22 1.98 -8.98
C GLY A 11 23.66 0.74 -8.29
N VAL A 12 24.05 0.45 -7.05
CA VAL A 12 23.60 -0.74 -6.32
C VAL A 12 22.13 -0.63 -5.97
N ASN A 13 21.34 -1.65 -6.33
CA ASN A 13 19.94 -1.75 -5.91
C ASN A 13 19.85 -2.19 -4.44
N TYR A 14 20.00 -1.21 -3.54
CA TYR A 14 19.93 -1.45 -2.09
C TYR A 14 18.59 -1.99 -1.60
N MET A 15 17.50 -1.76 -2.31
CA MET A 15 16.19 -2.27 -1.95
C MET A 15 16.22 -3.80 -1.86
N HIS A 16 16.66 -4.46 -2.91
CA HIS A 16 16.74 -5.92 -2.96
C HIS A 16 17.76 -6.48 -1.98
N VAL A 17 18.92 -5.81 -1.82
CA VAL A 17 19.94 -6.22 -0.85
C VAL A 17 19.42 -6.13 0.59
N ILE A 18 18.76 -5.03 0.94
CA ILE A 18 18.20 -4.84 2.29
C ILE A 18 17.07 -5.83 2.57
N ASP A 19 16.19 -6.08 1.63
CA ASP A 19 15.06 -7.01 1.83
C ASP A 19 15.56 -8.45 1.94
N HIS A 20 16.56 -8.84 1.14
CA HIS A 20 17.25 -10.12 1.31
C HIS A 20 17.92 -10.23 2.69
N GLY A 21 18.64 -9.20 3.14
CA GLY A 21 19.26 -9.14 4.46
C GLY A 21 18.26 -9.25 5.60
N LYS A 22 17.11 -8.56 5.50
CA LYS A 22 16.03 -8.65 6.49
C LYS A 22 15.43 -10.04 6.58
N LYS A 23 15.23 -10.70 5.43
CA LYS A 23 14.77 -12.09 5.36
C LYS A 23 15.76 -13.04 6.02
N TYR A 24 17.05 -12.88 5.77
CA TYR A 24 18.11 -13.66 6.41
C TYR A 24 18.12 -13.45 7.93
N ILE A 25 18.04 -12.20 8.40
CA ILE A 25 18.00 -11.87 9.82
C ILE A 25 16.76 -12.46 10.50
N GLU A 26 15.57 -12.39 9.85
CA GLU A 26 14.33 -12.93 10.43
C GLU A 26 14.40 -14.45 10.62
N LYS A 27 15.14 -15.16 9.75
CA LYS A 27 15.35 -16.63 9.84
C LYS A 27 16.41 -17.05 10.85
N ASN A 28 17.47 -16.26 11.02
CA ASN A 28 18.67 -16.71 11.71
C ASN A 28 18.95 -15.97 13.04
N TYR A 29 18.29 -14.84 13.30
CA TYR A 29 18.50 -14.05 14.51
C TYR A 29 17.33 -14.16 15.48
N GLU A 30 17.61 -14.64 16.67
CA GLU A 30 16.65 -14.69 17.76
C GLU A 30 16.50 -13.31 18.41
N ARG A 31 15.38 -12.68 18.15
CA ARG A 31 15.06 -11.37 18.73
C ARG A 31 14.64 -11.50 20.20
N PRO A 32 14.92 -10.46 21.02
CA PRO A 32 14.34 -10.38 22.36
C PRO A 32 12.82 -10.53 22.33
N PHE A 33 12.27 -11.15 23.37
CA PHE A 33 10.85 -11.53 23.43
C PHE A 33 9.90 -10.37 23.08
N PHE A 34 10.09 -9.20 23.68
CA PHE A 34 9.22 -8.06 23.45
C PHE A 34 9.31 -7.51 22.02
N ASP A 35 10.48 -7.46 21.41
CA ASP A 35 10.63 -7.02 20.03
C ASP A 35 9.96 -8.00 19.07
N ARG A 36 10.09 -9.30 19.32
CA ARG A 36 9.40 -10.35 18.56
C ARG A 36 7.88 -10.23 18.70
N LEU A 37 7.39 -10.01 19.93
CA LEU A 37 5.96 -9.84 20.21
C LEU A 37 5.39 -8.62 19.45
N ILE A 38 6.04 -7.46 19.54
CA ILE A 38 5.59 -6.23 18.85
C ILE A 38 5.60 -6.43 17.33
N ARG A 39 6.65 -7.01 16.77
CA ARG A 39 6.75 -7.27 15.32
C ARG A 39 5.64 -8.22 14.83
N ASN A 40 5.38 -9.29 15.57
CA ASN A 40 4.31 -10.23 15.26
C ASN A 40 2.94 -9.57 15.36
N PHE A 41 2.71 -8.78 16.38
CA PHE A 41 1.48 -8.02 16.56
C PHE A 41 1.24 -7.06 15.39
N LEU A 42 2.24 -6.27 15.02
CA LEU A 42 2.13 -5.32 13.91
C LEU A 42 1.91 -6.02 12.57
N SER A 43 2.61 -7.14 12.32
CA SER A 43 2.50 -7.89 11.06
C SER A 43 1.12 -8.50 10.83
N VAL A 44 0.36 -8.75 11.89
CA VAL A 44 -1.01 -9.29 11.82
C VAL A 44 -2.06 -8.18 11.80
N ILE A 45 -1.88 -7.16 12.65
CA ILE A 45 -2.90 -6.13 12.84
C ILE A 45 -2.94 -5.11 11.70
N LEU A 46 -1.78 -4.58 11.28
CA LEU A 46 -1.75 -3.50 10.30
C LEU A 46 -2.25 -3.93 8.90
N PRO A 47 -1.92 -5.13 8.39
CA PRO A 47 -2.45 -5.58 7.11
C PRO A 47 -3.95 -5.88 7.13
N ASN A 48 -4.49 -6.26 8.29
CA ASN A 48 -5.88 -6.68 8.44
C ASN A 48 -6.76 -5.54 8.95
N VAL A 49 -7.61 -5.03 8.07
CA VAL A 49 -8.49 -3.89 8.38
C VAL A 49 -9.40 -4.12 9.58
N LYS A 50 -9.90 -5.35 9.77
CA LYS A 50 -10.78 -5.67 10.92
C LYS A 50 -10.00 -5.60 12.23
N TYR A 51 -8.82 -6.20 12.28
CA TYR A 51 -7.96 -6.16 13.47
C TYR A 51 -7.43 -4.75 13.72
N PHE A 52 -7.11 -4.00 12.65
CA PHE A 52 -6.70 -2.61 12.78
C PHE A 52 -7.80 -1.72 13.38
N LYS A 53 -9.06 -1.90 12.95
CA LYS A 53 -10.21 -1.19 13.56
C LYS A 53 -10.37 -1.52 15.04
N LEU A 54 -10.29 -2.79 15.38
CA LEU A 54 -10.39 -3.23 16.78
C LEU A 54 -9.26 -2.64 17.63
N ALA A 55 -8.02 -2.73 17.15
CA ALA A 55 -6.85 -2.15 17.82
C ALA A 55 -6.99 -0.64 17.97
N SER A 56 -7.46 0.06 16.94
CA SER A 56 -7.71 1.51 16.99
C SER A 56 -8.75 1.89 18.03
N PHE A 57 -9.80 1.10 18.16
CA PHE A 57 -10.82 1.28 19.20
C PHE A 57 -10.22 1.08 20.60
N MET A 58 -9.43 0.01 20.80
CA MET A 58 -8.74 -0.26 22.07
C MET A 58 -7.75 0.85 22.44
N VAL A 59 -7.00 1.37 21.46
CA VAL A 59 -6.11 2.53 21.67
C VAL A 59 -6.90 3.75 22.13
N LYS A 60 -8.07 4.02 21.54
CA LYS A 60 -8.92 5.13 21.94
C LYS A 60 -9.38 5.00 23.39
N LEU A 61 -9.77 3.81 23.83
CA LEU A 61 -10.14 3.54 25.22
C LEU A 61 -8.94 3.63 26.18
N GLY A 62 -7.75 3.22 25.73
CA GLY A 62 -6.52 3.25 26.54
C GLY A 62 -5.85 4.63 26.63
N LYS A 63 -6.20 5.59 25.76
CA LYS A 63 -5.58 6.93 25.76
C LYS A 63 -5.60 7.65 27.11
N PRO A 64 -6.66 7.63 27.92
CA PRO A 64 -6.65 8.27 29.24
C PRO A 64 -5.62 7.66 30.20
N PHE A 65 -5.25 6.40 30.00
CA PHE A 65 -4.32 5.64 30.82
C PHE A 65 -2.90 5.55 30.25
N GLN A 66 -2.59 6.31 29.18
CA GLN A 66 -1.30 6.26 28.50
C GLN A 66 -0.10 6.60 29.41
N PHE A 67 -0.34 7.32 30.53
CA PHE A 67 0.71 7.68 31.49
C PHE A 67 1.27 6.47 32.26
N LEU A 68 0.53 5.38 32.34
CA LEU A 68 0.92 4.12 33.00
C LEU A 68 1.68 3.19 32.03
N MET A 69 1.77 3.55 30.74
CA MET A 69 2.33 2.64 29.72
C MET A 69 3.82 2.89 29.48
N PRO A 70 4.60 1.84 29.12
CA PRO A 70 5.98 1.98 28.69
C PRO A 70 6.11 2.95 27.51
N SER A 71 7.25 3.66 27.42
CA SER A 71 7.50 4.70 26.41
C SER A 71 7.21 4.24 24.98
N LYS A 72 7.69 3.05 24.57
CA LYS A 72 7.44 2.49 23.23
C LYS A 72 5.95 2.37 22.89
N ILE A 73 5.12 1.94 23.84
CA ILE A 73 3.67 1.81 23.64
C ILE A 73 3.01 3.20 23.59
N LYS A 74 3.44 4.11 24.47
CA LYS A 74 2.97 5.49 24.49
C LYS A 74 3.24 6.18 23.15
N ASP A 75 4.44 6.02 22.59
CA ASP A 75 4.82 6.59 21.31
C ASP A 75 3.98 6.01 20.15
N MET A 76 3.75 4.70 20.15
CA MET A 76 2.86 4.05 19.18
C MET A 76 1.41 4.56 19.28
N MET A 77 0.90 4.76 20.51
CA MET A 77 -0.45 5.31 20.72
C MET A 77 -0.56 6.77 20.29
N SER A 78 0.52 7.55 20.38
CA SER A 78 0.55 8.96 19.95
C SER A 78 0.40 9.11 18.44
N LEU A 79 0.85 8.13 17.65
CA LEU A 79 0.71 8.10 16.20
C LEU A 79 -0.74 7.86 15.73
N MET A 80 -1.59 7.33 16.61
CA MET A 80 -2.99 7.07 16.26
C MET A 80 -3.82 8.34 16.38
N PRO A 81 -4.62 8.70 15.36
CA PRO A 81 -5.49 9.86 15.42
C PRO A 81 -6.52 9.70 16.56
N THR A 82 -6.83 10.82 17.22
CA THR A 82 -7.87 10.85 18.26
C THR A 82 -9.27 10.69 17.68
N ASN A 83 -9.48 11.25 16.49
CA ASN A 83 -10.74 11.18 15.77
C ASN A 83 -10.49 10.58 14.38
N PHE A 84 -11.23 9.53 14.07
CA PHE A 84 -11.24 8.95 12.72
C PHE A 84 -12.18 9.77 11.84
N PRO A 85 -11.71 10.27 10.68
CA PRO A 85 -12.57 11.01 9.78
C PRO A 85 -13.70 10.09 9.28
N LYS A 86 -14.90 10.66 9.18
CA LYS A 86 -16.04 9.94 8.60
C LYS A 86 -15.85 9.79 7.10
N LYS A 87 -16.19 8.62 6.57
CA LYS A 87 -16.26 8.37 5.13
C LYS A 87 -17.42 9.21 4.56
N THR A 88 -17.14 9.99 3.52
CA THR A 88 -18.14 10.86 2.87
C THR A 88 -18.74 10.22 1.62
N ILE A 89 -18.01 9.28 1.02
CA ILE A 89 -18.48 8.51 -0.15
C ILE A 89 -18.88 7.10 0.30
N LYS A 90 -20.04 6.65 -0.19
CA LYS A 90 -20.46 5.26 0.00
C LYS A 90 -19.46 4.33 -0.69
N GLU A 91 -18.94 3.35 0.04
CA GLU A 91 -18.06 2.35 -0.53
C GLU A 91 -18.77 1.55 -1.63
N LYS A 92 -18.20 1.58 -2.81
CA LYS A 92 -18.63 0.81 -3.98
C LYS A 92 -17.44 0.02 -4.51
N GLU A 93 -17.75 -1.04 -5.22
CA GLU A 93 -16.72 -1.80 -5.94
C GLU A 93 -16.33 -1.09 -7.25
N ILE A 94 -17.29 -0.47 -7.91
CA ILE A 94 -17.08 0.29 -9.13
C ILE A 94 -17.65 1.70 -8.96
N TYR A 95 -16.84 2.69 -9.20
CA TYR A 95 -17.23 4.11 -9.30
C TYR A 95 -17.31 4.45 -10.77
N SER A 96 -18.45 4.05 -11.38
CA SER A 96 -18.70 4.16 -12.80
C SER A 96 -19.01 5.61 -13.22
N ILE A 97 -18.69 5.89 -14.46
CA ILE A 97 -19.05 7.10 -15.19
C ILE A 97 -19.84 6.69 -16.44
N PRO A 98 -20.61 7.60 -17.06
CA PRO A 98 -21.27 7.30 -18.33
C PRO A 98 -20.29 6.77 -19.37
N SER A 99 -20.61 5.65 -20.02
CA SER A 99 -19.71 4.94 -20.95
C SER A 99 -19.21 5.83 -22.08
N GLN A 100 -20.01 6.75 -22.57
CA GLN A 100 -19.64 7.73 -23.62
C GLN A 100 -18.57 8.73 -23.18
N LYS A 101 -18.33 8.87 -21.86
CA LYS A 101 -17.32 9.77 -21.28
C LYS A 101 -16.13 9.01 -20.69
N ARG A 102 -16.13 7.66 -20.73
CA ARG A 102 -15.08 6.86 -20.15
C ARG A 102 -13.83 6.88 -21.03
N VAL A 103 -12.76 7.49 -20.50
CA VAL A 103 -11.44 7.56 -21.15
C VAL A 103 -10.57 6.39 -20.73
N ALA A 104 -10.66 5.96 -19.46
CA ALA A 104 -9.86 4.86 -18.91
C ALA A 104 -10.60 4.16 -17.77
N ARG A 105 -10.14 2.95 -17.42
CA ARG A 105 -10.59 2.16 -16.27
C ARG A 105 -9.41 1.74 -15.44
N VAL A 106 -9.37 2.12 -14.16
CA VAL A 106 -8.24 1.89 -13.27
C VAL A 106 -8.66 1.17 -11.98
N ALA A 107 -7.79 0.31 -11.47
CA ALA A 107 -7.97 -0.27 -10.15
C ALA A 107 -7.24 0.55 -9.10
N LEU A 108 -7.93 0.90 -8.01
CA LEU A 108 -7.35 1.65 -6.89
C LEU A 108 -7.05 0.73 -5.72
N LEU A 109 -5.78 0.67 -5.32
CA LEU A 109 -5.38 0.10 -4.03
C LEU A 109 -5.59 1.13 -2.92
N THR A 110 -6.62 0.93 -2.11
CA THR A 110 -7.03 1.90 -1.08
C THR A 110 -6.14 1.91 0.18
N GLY A 111 -5.18 0.99 0.26
CA GLY A 111 -4.32 0.83 1.43
C GLY A 111 -5.03 0.20 2.64
N CYS A 112 -4.32 -0.58 3.44
CA CYS A 112 -4.89 -1.27 4.61
C CYS A 112 -5.15 -0.29 5.77
N VAL A 113 -4.20 0.58 6.07
CA VAL A 113 -4.26 1.57 7.16
C VAL A 113 -4.91 2.87 6.68
N GLN A 114 -4.51 3.36 5.50
CA GLN A 114 -4.94 4.66 4.96
C GLN A 114 -6.46 4.79 4.84
N LYS A 115 -7.15 3.74 4.36
CA LYS A 115 -8.61 3.78 4.21
C LYS A 115 -9.38 3.96 5.53
N GLU A 116 -8.72 3.71 6.67
CA GLU A 116 -9.32 3.86 7.98
C GLU A 116 -8.93 5.18 8.66
N ILE A 117 -7.65 5.57 8.55
CA ILE A 117 -7.16 6.80 9.23
C ILE A 117 -7.34 8.06 8.39
N SER A 118 -7.39 7.92 7.06
CA SER A 118 -7.49 9.04 6.12
C SER A 118 -8.29 8.68 4.86
N PRO A 119 -9.56 8.25 4.98
CA PRO A 119 -10.40 7.83 3.86
C PRO A 119 -10.59 8.93 2.82
N GLN A 120 -10.53 10.20 3.22
CA GLN A 120 -10.68 11.37 2.34
C GLN A 120 -9.65 11.40 1.21
N ILE A 121 -8.47 10.78 1.39
CA ILE A 121 -7.45 10.71 0.33
C ILE A 121 -7.97 9.85 -0.83
N ASN A 122 -8.45 8.63 -0.53
CA ASN A 122 -9.06 7.75 -1.54
C ASN A 122 -10.28 8.37 -2.18
N GLU A 123 -11.14 9.00 -1.38
CA GLU A 123 -12.35 9.67 -1.86
C GLU A 123 -12.04 10.83 -2.82
N SER A 124 -11.01 11.61 -2.51
CA SER A 124 -10.57 12.71 -3.38
C SER A 124 -9.95 12.19 -4.67
N THR A 125 -9.18 11.10 -4.58
CA THR A 125 -8.62 10.41 -5.75
C THR A 125 -9.74 9.91 -6.67
N ILE A 126 -10.76 9.24 -6.13
CA ILE A 126 -11.90 8.75 -6.90
C ILE A 126 -12.66 9.91 -7.56
N ARG A 127 -12.95 10.97 -6.81
CA ARG A 127 -13.65 12.16 -7.36
C ARG A 127 -12.86 12.82 -8.49
N LEU A 128 -11.54 12.95 -8.31
CA LEU A 128 -10.65 13.54 -9.32
C LEU A 128 -10.67 12.71 -10.60
N LEU A 129 -10.43 11.41 -10.48
CA LEU A 129 -10.39 10.49 -11.61
C LEU A 129 -11.72 10.45 -12.37
N ASN A 130 -12.85 10.32 -11.64
CA ASN A 130 -14.17 10.32 -12.27
C ASN A 130 -14.48 11.65 -13.00
N ARG A 131 -14.03 12.78 -12.46
CA ARG A 131 -14.18 14.09 -13.13
C ARG A 131 -13.45 14.12 -14.47
N HIS A 132 -12.33 13.41 -14.59
CA HIS A 132 -11.54 13.31 -15.81
C HIS A 132 -11.91 12.11 -16.71
N GLY A 133 -13.05 11.49 -16.48
CA GLY A 133 -13.52 10.40 -17.33
C GLY A 133 -12.85 9.05 -17.05
N VAL A 134 -12.25 8.88 -15.89
CA VAL A 134 -11.64 7.61 -15.49
C VAL A 134 -12.55 6.84 -14.53
N GLU A 135 -12.98 5.64 -14.94
CA GLU A 135 -13.71 4.71 -14.08
C GLU A 135 -12.77 4.10 -13.04
N VAL A 136 -13.17 4.11 -11.79
CA VAL A 136 -12.35 3.57 -10.69
C VAL A 136 -12.97 2.29 -10.14
N VAL A 137 -12.18 1.23 -10.11
CA VAL A 137 -12.53 -0.07 -9.52
C VAL A 137 -11.77 -0.26 -8.22
N VAL A 138 -12.50 -0.65 -7.18
CA VAL A 138 -11.94 -1.02 -5.86
C VAL A 138 -12.39 -2.46 -5.56
N PRO A 139 -11.67 -3.48 -6.02
CA PRO A 139 -12.10 -4.86 -5.89
C PRO A 139 -12.17 -5.27 -4.41
N LYS A 140 -13.25 -5.96 -4.02
CA LYS A 140 -13.47 -6.38 -2.62
C LYS A 140 -12.46 -7.39 -2.11
N LYS A 141 -11.92 -8.22 -3.01
CA LYS A 141 -10.96 -9.27 -2.67
C LYS A 141 -9.53 -8.74 -2.43
N ILE A 142 -9.27 -7.47 -2.75
CA ILE A 142 -7.94 -6.88 -2.56
C ILE A 142 -7.55 -6.87 -1.08
N ARG A 143 -6.33 -7.30 -0.81
CA ARG A 143 -5.69 -7.32 0.51
C ARG A 143 -4.68 -6.18 0.67
N CYS A 144 -3.89 -6.24 1.74
CA CYS A 144 -2.72 -5.37 1.90
C CYS A 144 -1.77 -5.50 0.70
N CYS A 145 -1.01 -4.45 0.39
CA CYS A 145 0.06 -4.53 -0.60
C CYS A 145 1.23 -5.47 -0.21
N GLY A 146 1.21 -6.05 1.00
CA GLY A 146 2.25 -6.93 1.51
C GLY A 146 3.55 -6.22 1.94
N SER A 147 3.70 -4.93 1.69
CA SER A 147 4.92 -4.16 1.94
C SER A 147 5.45 -4.32 3.36
N LEU A 148 4.57 -4.21 4.36
CA LEU A 148 4.98 -4.32 5.76
C LEU A 148 5.63 -5.68 6.05
N ASN A 149 4.96 -6.77 5.70
CA ASN A 149 5.45 -8.13 5.97
C ASN A 149 6.71 -8.42 5.16
N HIS A 150 6.78 -7.98 3.91
CA HIS A 150 7.97 -8.08 3.07
C HIS A 150 9.18 -7.39 3.73
N HIS A 151 9.04 -6.13 4.12
CA HIS A 151 10.12 -5.38 4.78
C HIS A 151 10.40 -5.82 6.23
N LEU A 152 9.53 -6.60 6.85
CA LEU A 152 9.81 -7.29 8.09
C LEU A 152 10.55 -8.62 7.88
N GLY A 153 10.74 -9.09 6.64
CA GLY A 153 11.34 -10.39 6.32
C GLY A 153 10.37 -11.56 6.46
N LYS A 154 9.06 -11.30 6.67
CA LYS A 154 8.00 -12.31 6.77
C LYS A 154 7.47 -12.64 5.37
N GLU A 155 8.28 -13.33 4.60
CA GLU A 155 8.06 -13.56 3.19
C GLU A 155 6.77 -14.32 2.88
N ASN A 156 6.48 -15.39 3.64
CA ASN A 156 5.29 -16.21 3.41
C ASN A 156 3.99 -15.40 3.52
N ASP A 157 3.89 -14.55 4.54
CA ASP A 157 2.71 -13.71 4.76
C ASP A 157 2.60 -12.65 3.64
N ALA A 158 3.72 -12.05 3.26
CA ALA A 158 3.77 -11.08 2.18
C ALA A 158 3.38 -11.69 0.83
N HIS A 159 3.91 -12.88 0.50
CA HIS A 159 3.61 -13.58 -0.76
C HIS A 159 2.13 -13.92 -0.90
N GLN A 160 1.45 -14.32 0.18
CA GLN A 160 0.01 -14.57 0.14
C GLN A 160 -0.79 -13.31 -0.27
N ASP A 161 -0.41 -12.15 0.24
CA ASP A 161 -1.03 -10.89 -0.13
C ASP A 161 -0.70 -10.49 -1.59
N PHE A 162 0.54 -10.68 -2.03
CA PHE A 162 0.97 -10.42 -3.41
C PHE A 162 0.18 -11.27 -4.41
N ILE A 163 0.17 -12.60 -4.23
CA ILE A 163 -0.53 -13.54 -5.09
C ILE A 163 -2.03 -13.23 -5.15
N ASN A 164 -2.64 -12.94 -3.98
CA ASN A 164 -4.05 -12.58 -3.94
C ASN A 164 -4.34 -11.31 -4.76
N ASN A 165 -3.49 -10.28 -4.63
CA ASN A 165 -3.69 -9.02 -5.32
C ASN A 165 -3.46 -9.16 -6.83
N ILE A 166 -2.41 -9.86 -7.25
CA ILE A 166 -2.15 -10.18 -8.67
C ILE A 166 -3.35 -10.89 -9.29
N ASN A 167 -3.83 -11.96 -8.66
CA ASN A 167 -4.98 -12.70 -9.16
C ASN A 167 -6.24 -11.84 -9.22
N THR A 168 -6.50 -11.02 -8.19
CA THR A 168 -7.68 -10.15 -8.15
C THR A 168 -7.65 -9.10 -9.26
N TRP A 169 -6.50 -8.47 -9.51
CA TRP A 169 -6.36 -7.51 -10.61
C TRP A 169 -6.43 -8.18 -11.97
N TYR A 170 -5.86 -9.39 -12.11
CA TYR A 170 -5.99 -10.17 -13.33
C TYR A 170 -7.45 -10.52 -13.62
N GLU A 171 -8.21 -10.98 -12.61
CA GLU A 171 -9.66 -11.21 -12.74
C GLU A 171 -10.41 -9.94 -13.19
N GLU A 172 -10.08 -8.78 -12.62
CA GLU A 172 -10.71 -7.50 -13.01
C GLU A 172 -10.32 -7.06 -14.42
N HIS A 173 -9.09 -7.29 -14.82
CA HIS A 173 -8.65 -7.03 -16.20
C HIS A 173 -9.41 -7.89 -17.21
N GLN A 174 -9.62 -9.17 -16.91
CA GLN A 174 -10.40 -10.08 -17.77
C GLN A 174 -11.88 -9.65 -17.89
N LYS A 175 -12.47 -9.02 -16.89
CA LYS A 175 -13.87 -8.54 -16.92
C LYS A 175 -14.07 -7.32 -17.81
N GLY A 176 -13.08 -6.50 -18.02
CA GLY A 176 -13.27 -5.25 -18.75
C GLY A 176 -12.04 -4.37 -18.87
N ASN A 177 -10.89 -4.93 -19.16
CA ASN A 177 -9.59 -4.27 -19.28
C ASN A 177 -9.32 -3.21 -18.21
N LEU A 178 -8.21 -3.33 -17.53
CA LEU A 178 -7.66 -2.28 -16.70
C LEU A 178 -6.55 -1.58 -17.48
N ASP A 179 -6.61 -0.25 -17.53
CA ASP A 179 -5.57 0.56 -18.16
C ASP A 179 -4.42 0.82 -17.18
N ALA A 180 -4.69 0.84 -15.87
CA ALA A 180 -3.67 1.01 -14.84
C ALA A 180 -4.12 0.50 -13.47
N ILE A 181 -3.14 0.31 -12.56
CA ILE A 181 -3.36 0.15 -11.13
C ILE A 181 -2.75 1.33 -10.41
N LEU A 182 -3.56 1.93 -9.54
CA LEU A 182 -3.21 3.12 -8.78
C LEU A 182 -2.96 2.80 -7.32
N SER A 183 -1.91 3.38 -6.77
CA SER A 183 -1.69 3.48 -5.33
C SER A 183 -1.36 4.94 -5.00
N ASN A 184 -2.08 5.51 -4.03
CA ASN A 184 -1.81 6.83 -3.50
C ASN A 184 -1.00 6.80 -2.19
N THR A 185 -0.35 5.66 -1.93
CA THR A 185 0.57 5.45 -0.79
C THR A 185 1.92 5.01 -1.34
N SER A 186 2.96 5.84 -1.18
CA SER A 186 4.29 5.62 -1.76
C SER A 186 4.91 4.27 -1.36
N GLY A 187 4.81 3.87 -0.08
CA GLY A 187 5.33 2.58 0.37
C GLY A 187 4.64 1.38 -0.28
N CYS A 188 3.31 1.46 -0.49
CA CYS A 188 2.57 0.43 -1.25
C CYS A 188 3.01 0.41 -2.71
N GLY A 189 3.07 1.58 -3.35
CA GLY A 189 3.45 1.71 -4.76
C GLY A 189 4.84 1.18 -5.06
N THR A 190 5.82 1.45 -4.19
CA THR A 190 7.19 0.94 -4.33
C THR A 190 7.22 -0.59 -4.33
N THR A 191 6.54 -1.22 -3.36
CA THR A 191 6.50 -2.69 -3.29
C THR A 191 5.73 -3.31 -4.43
N MET A 192 4.61 -2.71 -4.86
CA MET A 192 3.86 -3.19 -6.02
C MET A 192 4.69 -3.18 -7.30
N LYS A 193 5.52 -2.15 -7.50
CA LYS A 193 6.47 -2.10 -8.62
C LYS A 193 7.49 -3.22 -8.59
N ASP A 194 7.84 -3.69 -7.41
CA ASP A 194 8.81 -4.75 -7.22
C ASP A 194 8.21 -6.16 -7.36
N TYR A 195 6.89 -6.29 -7.52
CA TYR A 195 6.25 -7.61 -7.73
C TYR A 195 6.84 -8.36 -8.92
N GLY A 196 7.20 -7.66 -10.00
CA GLY A 196 7.86 -8.27 -11.15
C GLY A 196 9.21 -8.90 -10.83
N PHE A 197 9.99 -8.28 -9.94
CA PHE A 197 11.25 -8.85 -9.46
C PHE A 197 11.01 -9.97 -8.44
N ILE A 198 10.05 -9.81 -7.53
CA ILE A 198 9.71 -10.82 -6.52
C ILE A 198 9.28 -12.13 -7.17
N PHE A 199 8.52 -12.06 -8.26
CA PHE A 199 8.03 -13.22 -9.01
C PHE A 199 8.79 -13.50 -10.32
N LYS A 200 10.05 -13.03 -10.43
CA LYS A 200 10.86 -13.20 -11.66
C LYS A 200 11.07 -14.65 -12.10
N ASP A 201 11.05 -15.57 -11.14
CA ASP A 201 11.26 -17.00 -11.34
C ASP A 201 9.92 -17.80 -11.38
N ASP A 202 8.76 -17.11 -11.24
CA ASP A 202 7.41 -17.68 -11.32
C ASP A 202 6.73 -17.25 -12.63
N GLU A 203 6.77 -18.12 -13.63
CA GLU A 203 6.25 -17.82 -14.95
C GLU A 203 4.72 -17.60 -14.99
N GLU A 204 3.96 -18.22 -14.08
CA GLU A 204 2.50 -18.01 -13.99
C GLU A 204 2.18 -16.62 -13.48
N MET A 205 2.78 -16.22 -12.35
CA MET A 205 2.58 -14.89 -11.79
C MET A 205 3.12 -13.80 -12.71
N LYS A 206 4.26 -14.03 -13.33
CA LYS A 206 4.84 -13.12 -14.31
C LYS A 206 3.92 -12.92 -15.52
N LYS A 207 3.33 -13.99 -16.07
CA LYS A 207 2.35 -13.89 -17.15
C LYS A 207 1.12 -13.07 -16.75
N LYS A 208 0.59 -13.28 -15.54
CA LYS A 208 -0.54 -12.51 -15.02
C LYS A 208 -0.18 -11.04 -14.81
N LEU A 209 1.01 -10.76 -14.29
CA LEU A 209 1.54 -9.40 -14.15
C LEU A 209 1.66 -8.71 -15.51
N LEU A 210 2.28 -9.34 -16.49
CA LEU A 210 2.42 -8.80 -17.83
C LEU A 210 1.07 -8.54 -18.50
N ALA A 211 0.12 -9.48 -18.37
CA ALA A 211 -1.20 -9.34 -18.96
C ALA A 211 -2.04 -8.23 -18.30
N SER A 212 -1.91 -8.05 -16.98
CA SER A 212 -2.72 -7.10 -16.23
C SER A 212 -2.11 -5.70 -16.21
N PHE A 213 -0.80 -5.58 -16.38
CA PHE A 213 -0.10 -4.36 -16.06
C PHE A 213 0.60 -3.70 -17.23
N GLY A 214 0.85 -4.40 -18.35
CA GLY A 214 1.72 -3.88 -19.39
C GLY A 214 2.82 -3.00 -18.74
N ILE A 215 4.03 -3.40 -18.71
CA ILE A 215 5.14 -2.83 -17.89
C ILE A 215 5.24 -1.28 -17.94
N GLU A 216 4.54 -0.64 -18.88
CA GLU A 216 4.63 0.81 -19.16
C GLU A 216 3.63 1.67 -18.36
N ASN A 217 2.56 1.10 -17.77
CA ASN A 217 1.44 1.87 -17.21
C ASN A 217 1.37 1.89 -15.67
N TRP A 218 2.49 2.04 -15.00
CA TRP A 218 2.52 2.28 -13.57
C TRP A 218 2.34 3.76 -13.26
N VAL A 219 1.15 4.14 -12.83
CA VAL A 219 0.94 5.47 -12.26
C VAL A 219 1.39 5.46 -10.82
N MET A 220 2.51 6.13 -10.55
CA MET A 220 2.98 6.38 -9.18
C MET A 220 2.29 7.58 -8.59
N ASP A 221 2.11 7.54 -7.26
CA ASP A 221 2.01 8.76 -6.47
C ASP A 221 3.26 9.60 -6.76
N PRO A 222 3.15 10.80 -7.33
CA PRO A 222 4.28 11.66 -7.63
C PRO A 222 4.98 12.20 -6.37
N GLY A 223 4.52 11.77 -5.18
CA GLY A 223 5.09 12.20 -3.89
C GLY A 223 4.89 13.69 -3.64
N PHE A 224 3.69 14.19 -3.87
CA PHE A 224 3.34 15.57 -3.55
C PHE A 224 3.69 15.91 -2.10
N GLY A 225 4.39 17.01 -1.90
CA GLY A 225 4.70 17.56 -0.60
C GLY A 225 6.00 17.09 0.06
N PHE A 226 6.58 15.97 -0.33
CA PHE A 226 7.84 15.49 0.25
C PHE A 226 9.05 16.07 -0.48
N GLY A 227 9.74 17.02 0.16
CA GLY A 227 10.98 17.59 -0.34
C GLY A 227 10.85 18.37 -1.66
N LYS A 228 9.63 18.73 -2.06
CA LYS A 228 9.35 19.48 -3.27
C LYS A 228 8.70 20.83 -2.96
N THR A 229 9.08 21.84 -3.73
CA THR A 229 8.44 23.16 -3.69
C THR A 229 7.02 23.10 -4.27
N VAL A 230 6.21 24.12 -4.00
CA VAL A 230 4.87 24.25 -4.58
C VAL A 230 4.93 24.23 -6.11
N GLN A 231 5.94 24.90 -6.70
CA GLN A 231 6.11 24.96 -8.15
C GLN A 231 6.45 23.59 -8.76
N GLU A 232 7.37 22.83 -8.15
CA GLU A 232 7.72 21.47 -8.58
C GLU A 232 6.52 20.52 -8.51
N ASN A 233 5.66 20.66 -7.52
CA ASN A 233 4.42 19.89 -7.43
C ASN A 233 3.46 20.25 -8.58
N PHE A 234 3.34 21.54 -8.96
CA PHE A 234 2.54 21.97 -10.11
C PHE A 234 3.11 21.50 -11.44
N ASP A 235 4.42 21.48 -11.59
CA ASP A 235 5.09 21.06 -12.83
C ASP A 235 4.94 19.55 -13.09
N ILE A 236 4.81 18.74 -12.03
CA ILE A 236 4.47 17.30 -12.14
C ILE A 236 3.06 17.09 -12.70
N VAL A 237 2.10 17.95 -12.34
CA VAL A 237 0.71 17.85 -12.81
C VAL A 237 0.55 18.29 -14.27
N LYS A 238 1.44 19.13 -14.78
CA LYS A 238 1.39 19.64 -16.16
C LYS A 238 1.95 18.67 -17.20
N ARG A 239 2.70 17.64 -16.79
CA ARG A 239 3.27 16.62 -17.68
C ARG A 239 2.37 15.41 -17.76
#